data_811c21597599dfad66f0434489785185
#
_entry.id   811c21597599dfad66f0434489785185
#
_cell.length_a   1.000
_cell.length_b   1.000
_cell.length_c   1.000
_cell.angle_alpha   90.00
_cell.angle_beta   90.00
_cell.angle_gamma   90.00
#
_symmetry.space_group_name_H-M   'P 1'
#
loop_
_entity.id
_entity.type
_entity.pdbx_description
1 polymer ?
#
loop_
_entity_poly.entity_id
_entity_poly.type
_entity_poly.pdbx_seq_one_letter_code
_entity_poly.pdbx_strand_id
1 'polypeptide(L)'
;MQVLGATTSSLAFNPGPPPPSRPACSSPPPDSVTCARGTSDCTLANVYGSFPDRTACRAADATFPRTEAELVAAVAAAVAAKRKVKAVPRHSHSFPKLACPGGRDGTIISTARLNRTVSIDAAQGLMTVEGGMVLRDLIRDAAAAGLALPHSPYWYGVSIGGLLATGAHGSSLWGKGSAVHEYVVGMRIVTPAPASQGFAVVRELGADHPDLDAAKVSLGVLGVVSQVTLQLQPMFKRSVTFLERDDSDLAAQVAVWGNLHEFGDMTWLPRQGKVIYRQDDRVDVSSPGDGLNDYLGFRSFPTLGLIVARVAEEHVEESSDMARCLAAGVLPASFPMQAYGFTNDGSSFTGYPVVGYQHRIQASGSCIDAKDNLLRSSCPWDPRVRSLFFYNTGFSVALSKAPALAADMQRLRDLNPRALCSLDAKMGVLIRYVGASSAYLGKTEDSVNFDFTYYRSYTQGRPRAHSDVIDELEQMALRKYGAVPQWGKNRNFAFDGAIAKYAKSGEFLKVKERYDPDGVFSSEWSDRVLGIDGSPNIVHKSCAIEGLCICSHDSHCAPEQGYYCRPGKVYAEARVCSFRPTSHRDHNDEI
;
A
#
# COMPACT_ATOMS: atom_id res chain seq x y z
N MET A 1 50.69 -17.38 35.07
CA MET A 1 50.51 -16.35 34.03
C MET A 1 50.51 -17.07 32.71
N GLN A 2 49.37 -17.47 32.25
CA GLN A 2 49.16 -18.02 30.89
C GLN A 2 48.16 -17.14 30.17
N VAL A 3 48.60 -16.57 29.06
CA VAL A 3 47.85 -15.71 28.18
C VAL A 3 47.07 -16.60 27.21
N LEU A 4 45.74 -16.58 27.26
CA LEU A 4 44.86 -17.20 26.29
C LEU A 4 44.74 -16.26 25.09
N GLY A 5 45.27 -16.69 23.95
CA GLY A 5 45.12 -16.01 22.68
C GLY A 5 43.69 -16.21 22.12
N ALA A 6 42.99 -15.12 21.92
CA ALA A 6 41.75 -15.11 21.20
C ALA A 6 42.02 -15.02 19.69
N THR A 7 41.67 -16.06 18.96
CA THR A 7 41.66 -16.06 17.49
C THR A 7 40.43 -15.30 17.00
N THR A 8 40.65 -14.12 16.45
CA THR A 8 39.63 -13.36 15.74
C THR A 8 39.43 -13.96 14.34
N SER A 9 38.34 -14.66 14.13
CA SER A 9 37.86 -15.02 12.78
C SER A 9 37.33 -13.77 12.07
N SER A 10 38.07 -13.28 11.11
CA SER A 10 37.63 -12.24 10.20
C SER A 10 36.63 -12.81 9.23
N LEU A 11 35.35 -12.49 9.45
CA LEU A 11 34.28 -12.70 8.45
C LEU A 11 34.58 -11.76 7.27
N ALA A 12 34.99 -12.32 6.16
CA ALA A 12 35.16 -11.59 4.91
C ALA A 12 33.77 -11.11 4.42
N PHE A 13 33.57 -9.80 4.51
CA PHE A 13 32.42 -9.10 3.91
C PHE A 13 32.65 -9.12 2.39
N ASN A 14 31.80 -9.81 1.65
CA ASN A 14 31.79 -9.75 0.20
C ASN A 14 30.73 -8.70 -0.22
N PRO A 15 31.09 -7.44 -0.45
CA PRO A 15 30.16 -6.42 -0.91
C PRO A 15 29.77 -6.76 -2.34
N GLY A 16 28.50 -7.04 -2.58
CA GLY A 16 27.98 -7.12 -3.94
C GLY A 16 28.30 -5.84 -4.74
N PRO A 17 28.25 -5.88 -6.07
CA PRO A 17 28.69 -4.77 -6.90
C PRO A 17 27.97 -3.48 -6.50
N PRO A 18 28.70 -2.35 -6.42
CA PRO A 18 28.11 -1.07 -6.06
C PRO A 18 27.06 -0.69 -7.10
N PRO A 19 25.93 -0.08 -6.68
CA PRO A 19 24.96 0.45 -7.63
C PRO A 19 25.64 1.51 -8.51
N PRO A 20 25.24 1.64 -9.79
CA PRO A 20 25.84 2.59 -10.71
C PRO A 20 25.79 4.00 -10.12
N SER A 21 26.92 4.65 -10.05
CA SER A 21 27.08 6.02 -9.59
C SER A 21 26.24 6.97 -10.45
N ARG A 22 25.19 7.56 -9.86
CA ARG A 22 24.44 8.66 -10.48
C ARG A 22 25.00 9.99 -10.00
N PRO A 23 25.04 11.01 -10.89
CA PRO A 23 25.45 12.34 -10.48
C PRO A 23 24.51 12.90 -9.41
N ALA A 24 25.08 13.46 -8.35
CA ALA A 24 24.38 14.10 -7.26
C ALA A 24 23.68 15.37 -7.79
N CYS A 25 22.40 15.24 -8.18
CA CYS A 25 21.50 16.37 -8.35
C CYS A 25 20.28 16.15 -7.47
N SER A 26 20.06 17.09 -6.59
CA SER A 26 18.94 17.22 -5.67
C SER A 26 17.59 17.08 -6.37
N SER A 27 16.88 16.02 -6.10
CA SER A 27 15.50 15.86 -6.57
C SER A 27 14.68 15.08 -5.57
N PRO A 28 13.38 15.40 -5.43
CA PRO A 28 12.41 14.57 -4.73
C PRO A 28 12.48 13.11 -5.25
N PRO A 29 11.77 12.15 -4.63
CA PRO A 29 11.82 10.75 -5.05
C PRO A 29 11.82 10.63 -6.57
N PRO A 30 12.67 9.79 -7.17
CA PRO A 30 12.78 9.69 -8.63
C PRO A 30 11.41 9.32 -9.21
N ASP A 31 11.18 9.71 -10.46
CA ASP A 31 10.01 9.24 -11.19
C ASP A 31 10.02 7.69 -11.24
N SER A 32 8.85 7.08 -11.09
CA SER A 32 8.73 5.62 -11.09
C SER A 32 9.15 4.99 -12.42
N VAL A 33 9.11 5.76 -13.50
CA VAL A 33 9.51 5.34 -14.84
C VAL A 33 10.87 5.94 -15.19
N THR A 34 11.84 5.07 -15.48
CA THR A 34 13.17 5.48 -15.95
C THR A 34 13.49 4.75 -17.26
N CYS A 35 14.00 5.49 -18.26
CA CYS A 35 14.35 4.93 -19.56
C CYS A 35 15.85 5.05 -19.82
N ALA A 36 16.47 4.01 -20.39
CA ALA A 36 17.89 3.98 -20.69
C ALA A 36 18.26 4.88 -21.88
N ARG A 37 17.33 5.09 -22.80
CA ARG A 37 17.54 5.85 -24.05
C ARG A 37 16.34 6.76 -24.33
N GLY A 38 16.37 8.01 -23.87
CA GLY A 38 15.27 8.95 -24.06
C GLY A 38 13.95 8.42 -23.50
N THR A 39 13.08 7.93 -24.37
CA THR A 39 11.79 7.33 -24.02
C THR A 39 11.76 5.81 -24.26
N SER A 40 12.89 5.19 -24.59
CA SER A 40 12.97 3.76 -24.93
C SER A 40 13.76 2.97 -23.90
N ASP A 41 13.52 1.64 -23.86
CA ASP A 41 14.10 0.71 -22.89
C ASP A 41 13.83 1.17 -21.46
N CYS A 42 12.56 1.15 -21.11
CA CYS A 42 12.07 1.73 -19.85
C CYS A 42 11.89 0.67 -18.78
N THR A 43 12.10 1.06 -17.53
CA THR A 43 11.81 0.28 -16.34
C THR A 43 10.84 1.03 -15.45
N LEU A 44 9.92 0.28 -14.85
CA LEU A 44 9.05 0.76 -13.80
C LEU A 44 9.55 0.23 -12.47
N ALA A 45 9.76 1.13 -11.51
CA ALA A 45 10.10 0.78 -10.13
C ALA A 45 9.07 1.34 -9.17
N ASN A 46 8.79 0.60 -8.10
CA ASN A 46 8.08 1.14 -6.96
C ASN A 46 9.03 2.05 -6.18
N VAL A 47 8.75 3.34 -6.12
CA VAL A 47 9.60 4.32 -5.42
C VAL A 47 9.60 4.12 -3.90
N TYR A 48 8.70 3.31 -3.37
CA TYR A 48 8.61 2.98 -1.94
C TYR A 48 9.35 1.71 -1.56
N GLY A 49 9.98 1.01 -2.53
CA GLY A 49 10.83 -0.16 -2.28
C GLY A 49 10.15 -1.34 -1.61
N SER A 50 8.82 -1.28 -1.45
CA SER A 50 8.02 -2.34 -0.86
C SER A 50 7.56 -3.33 -1.92
N PHE A 51 7.06 -4.48 -1.49
CA PHE A 51 6.35 -5.50 -2.26
C PHE A 51 7.17 -6.71 -2.74
N PRO A 52 6.48 -7.84 -2.83
CA PRO A 52 7.09 -9.15 -3.00
C PRO A 52 7.71 -9.42 -4.37
N ASP A 53 7.44 -8.57 -5.34
CA ASP A 53 7.94 -8.82 -6.69
C ASP A 53 9.43 -8.47 -6.81
N ARG A 54 10.22 -9.47 -7.18
CA ARG A 54 11.66 -9.30 -7.43
C ARG A 54 11.95 -9.06 -8.91
N THR A 55 10.94 -9.20 -9.77
CA THR A 55 11.09 -8.98 -11.20
C THR A 55 10.97 -7.49 -11.52
N ALA A 56 11.94 -6.97 -12.27
CA ALA A 56 11.84 -5.62 -12.81
C ALA A 56 10.75 -5.58 -13.90
N CYS A 57 9.82 -4.65 -13.79
CA CYS A 57 8.90 -4.35 -14.88
C CYS A 57 9.64 -3.59 -15.97
N ARG A 58 9.63 -4.10 -17.20
CA ARG A 58 10.24 -3.48 -18.38
C ARG A 58 9.20 -3.19 -19.43
N ALA A 59 9.42 -2.11 -20.19
CA ALA A 59 8.61 -1.71 -21.33
C ALA A 59 9.51 -1.25 -22.48
N ALA A 60 9.03 -1.37 -23.71
CA ALA A 60 9.76 -0.92 -24.90
C ALA A 60 9.98 0.59 -24.85
N ASP A 61 8.92 1.31 -24.49
CA ASP A 61 8.93 2.77 -24.44
C ASP A 61 8.01 3.34 -23.34
N ALA A 62 8.14 4.64 -23.11
CA ALA A 62 7.26 5.41 -22.26
C ALA A 62 6.94 6.76 -22.90
N THR A 63 5.69 7.20 -22.72
CA THR A 63 5.22 8.54 -23.13
C THR A 63 4.84 9.37 -21.91
N PHE A 64 4.98 10.69 -22.02
CA PHE A 64 4.77 11.63 -20.93
C PHE A 64 3.83 12.76 -21.36
N PRO A 65 2.55 12.48 -21.64
CA PRO A 65 1.60 13.48 -22.13
C PRO A 65 1.41 14.61 -21.10
N ARG A 66 1.26 15.85 -21.63
CA ARG A 66 1.04 17.08 -20.86
C ARG A 66 -0.39 17.61 -20.98
N THR A 67 -1.13 17.09 -21.96
CA THR A 67 -2.51 17.46 -22.25
C THR A 67 -3.34 16.22 -22.54
N GLU A 68 -4.66 16.33 -22.41
CA GLU A 68 -5.57 15.25 -22.78
C GLU A 68 -5.43 14.90 -24.28
N ALA A 69 -5.20 15.88 -25.15
CA ALA A 69 -4.99 15.62 -26.57
C ALA A 69 -3.71 14.79 -26.84
N GLU A 70 -2.60 15.08 -26.13
CA GLU A 70 -1.39 14.27 -26.19
C GLU A 70 -1.62 12.85 -25.61
N LEU A 71 -2.45 12.74 -24.57
CA LEU A 71 -2.84 11.45 -24.01
C LEU A 71 -3.65 10.62 -25.00
N VAL A 72 -4.64 11.23 -25.67
CA VAL A 72 -5.42 10.58 -26.74
C VAL A 72 -4.50 10.08 -27.86
N ALA A 73 -3.56 10.92 -28.31
CA ALA A 73 -2.59 10.54 -29.34
C ALA A 73 -1.69 9.38 -28.88
N ALA A 74 -1.25 9.35 -27.61
CA ALA A 74 -0.44 8.28 -27.05
C ALA A 74 -1.20 6.94 -27.01
N VAL A 75 -2.45 6.96 -26.55
CA VAL A 75 -3.32 5.77 -26.55
C VAL A 75 -3.59 5.31 -27.98
N ALA A 76 -3.94 6.21 -28.90
CA ALA A 76 -4.20 5.90 -30.29
C ALA A 76 -2.99 5.23 -30.97
N ALA A 77 -1.78 5.74 -30.74
CA ALA A 77 -0.56 5.17 -31.29
C ALA A 77 -0.31 3.73 -30.79
N ALA A 78 -0.54 3.49 -29.49
CA ALA A 78 -0.37 2.17 -28.91
C ALA A 78 -1.43 1.17 -29.43
N VAL A 79 -2.70 1.60 -29.55
CA VAL A 79 -3.79 0.77 -30.10
C VAL A 79 -3.52 0.43 -31.57
N ALA A 80 -3.14 1.41 -32.40
CA ALA A 80 -2.78 1.19 -33.81
C ALA A 80 -1.61 0.21 -33.97
N ALA A 81 -0.64 0.28 -33.04
CA ALA A 81 0.51 -0.63 -33.00
C ALA A 81 0.23 -1.98 -32.31
N LYS A 82 -1.00 -2.21 -31.80
CA LYS A 82 -1.41 -3.41 -31.04
C LYS A 82 -0.51 -3.68 -29.82
N ARG A 83 -0.05 -2.64 -29.16
CA ARG A 83 0.80 -2.75 -27.97
C ARG A 83 -0.03 -2.74 -26.68
N LYS A 84 0.39 -3.51 -25.70
CA LYS A 84 -0.14 -3.43 -24.35
C LYS A 84 0.28 -2.12 -23.69
N VAL A 85 -0.61 -1.53 -22.91
CA VAL A 85 -0.42 -0.22 -22.27
C VAL A 85 -0.75 -0.29 -20.79
N LYS A 86 0.02 0.42 -19.96
CA LYS A 86 -0.38 0.75 -18.59
C LYS A 86 -0.10 2.21 -18.28
N ALA A 87 -1.05 2.82 -17.56
CA ALA A 87 -0.87 4.17 -17.01
C ALA A 87 -0.11 4.09 -15.68
N VAL A 88 0.86 4.98 -15.51
CA VAL A 88 1.71 5.03 -14.32
C VAL A 88 1.77 6.46 -13.78
N PRO A 89 1.50 6.69 -12.49
CA PRO A 89 1.67 8.02 -11.88
C PRO A 89 3.15 8.33 -11.62
N ARG A 90 3.43 9.57 -11.25
CA ARG A 90 4.78 10.04 -10.91
C ARG A 90 5.45 9.18 -9.83
N HIS A 91 4.73 8.86 -8.76
CA HIS A 91 5.22 8.06 -7.65
C HIS A 91 4.40 6.77 -7.58
N SER A 92 4.89 5.69 -8.15
CA SER A 92 4.22 4.40 -8.06
C SER A 92 4.20 3.93 -6.60
N HIS A 93 2.99 3.77 -6.04
CA HIS A 93 2.78 3.35 -4.65
C HIS A 93 2.31 1.88 -4.54
N SER A 94 2.00 1.26 -5.66
CA SER A 94 1.58 -0.14 -5.72
C SER A 94 2.73 -1.05 -6.13
N PHE A 95 2.51 -2.34 -6.03
CA PHE A 95 3.49 -3.29 -6.57
C PHE A 95 3.59 -3.18 -8.11
N PRO A 96 4.79 -3.35 -8.68
CA PRO A 96 5.03 -3.08 -10.09
C PRO A 96 4.13 -3.86 -11.07
N LYS A 97 3.73 -5.09 -10.74
CA LYS A 97 2.86 -5.92 -11.58
C LYS A 97 1.55 -5.24 -11.97
N LEU A 98 0.95 -4.47 -11.06
CA LEU A 98 -0.33 -3.78 -11.30
C LEU A 98 -0.20 -2.73 -12.41
N ALA A 99 0.94 -2.05 -12.48
CA ALA A 99 1.23 -0.97 -13.40
C ALA A 99 2.15 -1.40 -14.57
N CYS A 100 2.48 -2.69 -14.68
CA CYS A 100 3.32 -3.22 -15.74
C CYS A 100 2.47 -3.61 -16.97
N PRO A 101 2.84 -3.15 -18.18
CA PRO A 101 2.06 -3.45 -19.38
C PRO A 101 2.15 -4.92 -19.83
N GLY A 102 3.00 -5.72 -19.17
CA GLY A 102 3.25 -7.11 -19.56
C GLY A 102 4.19 -7.23 -20.76
N GLY A 103 5.31 -7.91 -20.52
CA GLY A 103 6.34 -8.09 -21.54
C GLY A 103 7.19 -6.85 -21.84
N ARG A 104 8.22 -7.06 -22.69
CA ARG A 104 9.16 -5.99 -23.05
C ARG A 104 8.65 -5.07 -24.16
N ASP A 105 7.57 -5.44 -24.84
CA ASP A 105 7.04 -4.75 -26.03
C ASP A 105 5.92 -3.76 -25.69
N GLY A 106 5.52 -3.66 -24.42
CA GLY A 106 4.47 -2.77 -23.97
C GLY A 106 4.93 -1.32 -23.87
N THR A 107 3.97 -0.41 -23.81
CA THR A 107 4.17 1.03 -23.64
C THR A 107 3.68 1.49 -22.28
N ILE A 108 4.46 2.30 -21.59
CA ILE A 108 4.05 3.00 -20.35
C ILE A 108 3.56 4.39 -20.73
N ILE A 109 2.38 4.78 -20.22
CA ILE A 109 1.89 6.16 -20.28
C ILE A 109 2.04 6.77 -18.89
N SER A 110 3.02 7.65 -18.71
CA SER A 110 3.22 8.37 -17.45
C SER A 110 2.27 9.56 -17.36
N THR A 111 1.40 9.56 -16.35
CA THR A 111 0.49 10.68 -16.07
C THR A 111 1.14 11.77 -15.23
N ALA A 112 2.45 11.70 -14.96
CA ALA A 112 3.18 12.63 -14.09
C ALA A 112 3.07 14.10 -14.50
N ARG A 113 2.80 14.37 -15.79
CA ARG A 113 2.66 15.74 -16.35
C ARG A 113 1.22 16.18 -16.56
N LEU A 114 0.24 15.32 -16.30
CA LEU A 114 -1.19 15.60 -16.26
C LEU A 114 -1.58 15.84 -14.79
N ASN A 115 -1.17 16.98 -14.23
CA ASN A 115 -1.20 17.22 -12.78
C ASN A 115 -1.77 18.60 -12.41
N ARG A 116 -2.59 19.20 -13.28
CA ARG A 116 -3.17 20.53 -13.05
C ARG A 116 -4.55 20.45 -12.42
N THR A 117 -4.89 21.49 -11.67
CA THR A 117 -6.28 21.83 -11.36
C THR A 117 -6.92 22.40 -12.63
N VAL A 118 -8.03 21.79 -13.07
CA VAL A 118 -8.78 22.18 -14.28
C VAL A 118 -9.79 23.27 -13.93
N SER A 119 -10.56 23.06 -12.87
CA SER A 119 -11.55 24.03 -12.39
C SER A 119 -11.90 23.80 -10.92
N ILE A 120 -12.29 24.86 -10.23
CA ILE A 120 -12.89 24.82 -8.90
C ILE A 120 -14.14 25.70 -8.91
N ASP A 121 -15.30 25.11 -8.59
CA ASP A 121 -16.53 25.80 -8.27
C ASP A 121 -16.77 25.69 -6.75
N ALA A 122 -16.31 26.68 -6.02
CA ALA A 122 -16.41 26.68 -4.57
C ALA A 122 -17.88 26.76 -4.09
N ALA A 123 -18.77 27.38 -4.86
CA ALA A 123 -20.19 27.51 -4.50
C ALA A 123 -20.91 26.16 -4.56
N GLN A 124 -20.56 25.33 -5.53
CA GLN A 124 -21.10 23.97 -5.69
C GLN A 124 -20.24 22.91 -4.98
N GLY A 125 -19.09 23.29 -4.43
CA GLY A 125 -18.13 22.36 -3.85
C GLY A 125 -17.52 21.38 -4.86
N LEU A 126 -17.41 21.77 -6.13
CA LEU A 126 -16.88 20.91 -7.20
C LEU A 126 -15.44 21.28 -7.52
N MET A 127 -14.59 20.25 -7.63
CA MET A 127 -13.19 20.42 -8.07
C MET A 127 -12.87 19.39 -9.14
N THR A 128 -12.43 19.87 -10.31
CA THR A 128 -11.94 19.02 -11.41
C THR A 128 -10.43 19.10 -11.49
N VAL A 129 -9.76 17.95 -11.49
CA VAL A 129 -8.30 17.82 -11.57
C VAL A 129 -7.90 16.81 -12.63
N GLU A 130 -6.68 16.95 -13.16
CA GLU A 130 -6.09 15.94 -14.05
C GLU A 130 -5.69 14.68 -13.27
N GLY A 131 -5.77 13.49 -13.92
CA GLY A 131 -5.60 12.18 -13.29
C GLY A 131 -4.24 11.93 -12.63
N GLY A 132 -3.20 12.63 -13.03
CA GLY A 132 -1.86 12.58 -12.43
C GLY A 132 -1.64 13.54 -11.27
N MET A 133 -2.64 14.38 -10.90
CA MET A 133 -2.56 15.29 -9.75
C MET A 133 -2.21 14.51 -8.49
N VAL A 134 -1.17 14.93 -7.78
CA VAL A 134 -0.76 14.34 -6.50
C VAL A 134 -1.72 14.82 -5.41
N LEU A 135 -2.10 13.91 -4.50
CA LEU A 135 -3.06 14.17 -3.41
C LEU A 135 -2.69 15.40 -2.58
N ARG A 136 -1.40 15.61 -2.29
CA ARG A 136 -0.91 16.82 -1.60
C ARG A 136 -1.34 18.11 -2.31
N ASP A 137 -1.15 18.16 -3.63
CA ASP A 137 -1.44 19.38 -4.42
C ASP A 137 -2.97 19.58 -4.55
N LEU A 138 -3.74 18.50 -4.71
CA LEU A 138 -5.20 18.53 -4.65
C LEU A 138 -5.71 19.10 -3.31
N ILE A 139 -5.19 18.61 -2.19
CA ILE A 139 -5.57 19.06 -0.84
C ILE A 139 -5.23 20.56 -0.67
N ARG A 140 -4.05 21.00 -1.13
CA ARG A 140 -3.61 22.40 -1.07
C ARG A 140 -4.53 23.31 -1.89
N ASP A 141 -4.81 22.94 -3.14
CA ASP A 141 -5.60 23.76 -4.06
C ASP A 141 -7.07 23.83 -3.62
N ALA A 142 -7.63 22.72 -3.10
CA ALA A 142 -8.95 22.71 -2.48
C ALA A 142 -9.01 23.66 -1.27
N ALA A 143 -8.00 23.61 -0.39
CA ALA A 143 -7.93 24.46 0.78
C ALA A 143 -7.82 25.94 0.44
N ALA A 144 -7.07 26.31 -0.61
CA ALA A 144 -6.99 27.69 -1.11
C ALA A 144 -8.35 28.23 -1.58
N ALA A 145 -9.26 27.36 -2.01
CA ALA A 145 -10.63 27.68 -2.39
C ALA A 145 -11.64 27.58 -1.22
N GLY A 146 -11.19 27.38 0.01
CA GLY A 146 -12.05 27.20 1.17
C GLY A 146 -12.76 25.84 1.24
N LEU A 147 -12.30 24.86 0.47
CA LEU A 147 -12.87 23.52 0.38
C LEU A 147 -11.95 22.49 1.04
N ALA A 148 -12.55 21.34 1.38
CA ALA A 148 -11.85 20.20 1.93
C ALA A 148 -12.29 18.90 1.25
N LEU A 149 -11.33 18.05 0.89
CA LEU A 149 -11.59 16.64 0.62
C LEU A 149 -11.96 15.97 1.95
N PRO A 150 -13.15 15.36 2.09
CA PRO A 150 -13.62 14.86 3.38
C PRO A 150 -12.72 13.77 3.96
N HIS A 151 -12.32 12.81 3.14
CA HIS A 151 -11.46 11.71 3.54
C HIS A 151 -10.38 11.44 2.51
N SER A 152 -9.22 10.99 2.96
CA SER A 152 -8.08 10.65 2.11
C SER A 152 -7.23 9.55 2.75
N PRO A 153 -6.42 8.81 1.99
CA PRO A 153 -5.34 8.01 2.55
C PRO A 153 -4.34 8.90 3.30
N TYR A 154 -3.60 8.33 4.26
CA TYR A 154 -2.71 9.08 5.15
C TYR A 154 -1.42 9.56 4.48
N TRP A 155 -1.02 8.92 3.40
CA TRP A 155 0.11 9.30 2.56
C TRP A 155 -0.34 10.16 1.38
N TYR A 156 0.10 11.38 1.31
CA TYR A 156 -0.34 12.29 0.25
C TYR A 156 0.54 12.31 -1.02
N GLY A 157 1.53 11.41 -1.12
CA GLY A 157 2.35 11.25 -2.33
C GLY A 157 1.71 10.43 -3.45
N VAL A 158 0.47 9.97 -3.29
CA VAL A 158 -0.29 9.24 -4.32
C VAL A 158 -0.96 10.20 -5.30
N SER A 159 -1.13 9.79 -6.57
CA SER A 159 -1.93 10.55 -7.54
C SER A 159 -3.39 10.19 -7.48
N ILE A 160 -4.27 11.11 -7.91
CA ILE A 160 -5.73 10.88 -7.89
C ILE A 160 -6.12 9.68 -8.75
N GLY A 161 -5.63 9.54 -9.98
CA GLY A 161 -5.93 8.39 -10.82
C GLY A 161 -5.44 7.07 -10.24
N GLY A 162 -4.25 7.07 -9.60
CA GLY A 162 -3.70 5.87 -8.96
C GLY A 162 -4.47 5.44 -7.72
N LEU A 163 -4.82 6.39 -6.83
CA LEU A 163 -5.58 6.08 -5.62
C LEU A 163 -7.00 5.60 -5.91
N LEU A 164 -7.66 6.16 -6.96
CA LEU A 164 -8.95 5.69 -7.42
C LEU A 164 -8.86 4.28 -7.99
N ALA A 165 -7.90 4.03 -8.89
CA ALA A 165 -7.74 2.73 -9.55
C ALA A 165 -7.64 1.56 -8.55
N THR A 166 -7.13 1.78 -7.36
CA THR A 166 -6.95 0.75 -6.32
C THR A 166 -7.89 0.89 -5.12
N GLY A 167 -8.85 1.81 -5.16
CA GLY A 167 -9.82 2.02 -4.10
C GLY A 167 -9.22 2.47 -2.78
N ALA A 168 -8.24 3.42 -2.83
CA ALA A 168 -7.58 3.94 -1.63
C ALA A 168 -8.56 4.70 -0.74
N HIS A 169 -8.36 4.58 0.58
CA HIS A 169 -9.30 5.10 1.58
C HIS A 169 -8.59 5.60 2.84
N GLY A 170 -9.27 6.43 3.61
CA GLY A 170 -8.92 6.82 4.98
C GLY A 170 -9.51 5.88 6.03
N SER A 171 -10.13 6.46 7.06
CA SER A 171 -10.91 5.75 8.08
C SER A 171 -12.20 6.51 8.37
N SER A 172 -13.36 5.93 8.06
CA SER A 172 -14.69 6.45 8.43
C SER A 172 -15.79 5.49 7.98
N LEU A 173 -16.87 5.43 8.77
CA LEU A 173 -18.17 4.88 8.38
C LEU A 173 -19.23 5.99 8.17
N TRP A 174 -18.87 7.26 8.40
CA TRP A 174 -19.81 8.38 8.39
C TRP A 174 -20.05 8.91 6.96
N GLY A 175 -21.27 9.31 6.68
CA GLY A 175 -21.66 9.86 5.39
C GLY A 175 -21.41 8.89 4.22
N LYS A 176 -20.57 9.28 3.25
CA LYS A 176 -20.18 8.43 2.11
C LYS A 176 -19.00 7.49 2.44
N GLY A 177 -18.59 7.41 3.71
CA GLY A 177 -17.43 6.62 4.13
C GLY A 177 -16.09 7.25 3.75
N SER A 178 -15.01 6.48 3.95
CA SER A 178 -13.65 6.96 3.83
C SER A 178 -13.00 6.76 2.45
N ALA A 179 -13.68 6.10 1.53
CA ALA A 179 -13.13 5.83 0.19
C ALA A 179 -13.21 7.08 -0.70
N VAL A 180 -12.08 7.51 -1.26
CA VAL A 180 -12.02 8.74 -2.07
C VAL A 180 -12.94 8.66 -3.29
N HIS A 181 -13.08 7.48 -3.88
CA HIS A 181 -13.92 7.27 -5.08
C HIS A 181 -15.42 7.51 -4.85
N GLU A 182 -15.89 7.51 -3.60
CA GLU A 182 -17.29 7.85 -3.30
C GLU A 182 -17.61 9.35 -3.46
N TYR A 183 -16.57 10.17 -3.51
CA TYR A 183 -16.68 11.62 -3.75
C TYR A 183 -16.53 11.99 -5.23
N VAL A 184 -16.32 11.01 -6.13
CA VAL A 184 -16.24 11.22 -7.57
C VAL A 184 -17.65 11.38 -8.13
N VAL A 185 -17.88 12.52 -8.79
CA VAL A 185 -19.15 12.86 -9.47
C VAL A 185 -18.98 13.03 -10.98
N GLY A 186 -17.75 12.91 -11.48
CA GLY A 186 -17.46 12.93 -12.89
C GLY A 186 -16.05 12.42 -13.19
N MET A 187 -15.90 11.81 -14.37
CA MET A 187 -14.61 11.28 -14.81
C MET A 187 -14.49 11.36 -16.33
N ARG A 188 -13.31 11.68 -16.82
CA ARG A 188 -12.94 11.55 -18.24
C ARG A 188 -11.88 10.47 -18.36
N ILE A 189 -12.11 9.51 -19.26
CA ILE A 189 -11.22 8.37 -19.46
C ILE A 189 -10.90 8.25 -20.94
N VAL A 190 -9.62 8.18 -21.29
CA VAL A 190 -9.16 7.87 -22.65
C VAL A 190 -9.11 6.36 -22.80
N THR A 191 -9.92 5.84 -23.73
CA THR A 191 -10.06 4.40 -23.99
C THR A 191 -9.71 4.06 -25.42
N PRO A 192 -9.35 2.80 -25.73
CA PRO A 192 -9.25 2.31 -27.10
C PRO A 192 -10.52 2.55 -27.91
N ALA A 193 -10.37 2.72 -29.21
CA ALA A 193 -11.45 2.82 -30.17
C ALA A 193 -11.06 2.20 -31.52
N PRO A 194 -12.04 1.87 -32.39
CA PRO A 194 -11.76 1.42 -33.76
C PRO A 194 -11.01 2.46 -34.59
N ALA A 195 -10.35 2.03 -35.66
CA ALA A 195 -9.66 2.92 -36.61
C ALA A 195 -10.57 4.03 -37.17
N SER A 196 -11.86 3.73 -37.37
CA SER A 196 -12.88 4.71 -37.81
C SER A 196 -13.10 5.87 -36.83
N GLN A 197 -12.67 5.70 -35.57
CA GLN A 197 -12.72 6.72 -34.52
C GLN A 197 -11.32 7.20 -34.10
N GLY A 198 -10.31 6.94 -34.91
CA GLY A 198 -8.93 7.38 -34.67
C GLY A 198 -8.17 6.58 -33.59
N PHE A 199 -8.57 5.34 -33.31
CA PHE A 199 -7.98 4.40 -32.37
C PHE A 199 -8.08 4.75 -30.88
N ALA A 200 -8.53 5.95 -30.52
CA ALA A 200 -8.78 6.34 -29.12
C ALA A 200 -9.90 7.36 -29.03
N VAL A 201 -10.70 7.28 -27.96
CA VAL A 201 -11.77 8.25 -27.64
C VAL A 201 -11.72 8.66 -26.18
N VAL A 202 -12.18 9.88 -25.89
CA VAL A 202 -12.47 10.33 -24.52
C VAL A 202 -13.90 9.95 -24.17
N ARG A 203 -14.09 9.20 -23.07
CA ARG A 203 -15.40 8.95 -22.51
C ARG A 203 -15.66 9.88 -21.34
N GLU A 204 -16.79 10.56 -21.37
CA GLU A 204 -17.24 11.46 -20.31
C GLU A 204 -18.28 10.73 -19.46
N LEU A 205 -17.98 10.53 -18.19
CA LEU A 205 -18.83 9.84 -17.24
C LEU A 205 -19.29 10.85 -16.19
N GLY A 206 -20.48 11.40 -16.36
CA GLY A 206 -21.14 12.26 -15.36
C GLY A 206 -21.70 11.44 -14.19
N ALA A 207 -22.26 12.11 -13.18
CA ALA A 207 -22.76 11.49 -11.96
C ALA A 207 -23.81 10.37 -12.21
N ASP A 208 -24.64 10.56 -13.22
CA ASP A 208 -25.72 9.61 -13.57
C ASP A 208 -25.29 8.61 -14.65
N HIS A 209 -24.03 8.62 -15.09
CA HIS A 209 -23.57 7.71 -16.12
C HIS A 209 -23.47 6.28 -15.57
N PRO A 210 -24.06 5.26 -16.21
CA PRO A 210 -24.15 3.90 -15.68
C PRO A 210 -22.78 3.23 -15.46
N ASP A 211 -21.75 3.65 -16.18
CA ASP A 211 -20.40 3.08 -16.07
C ASP A 211 -19.51 3.83 -15.07
N LEU A 212 -19.99 4.91 -14.44
CA LEU A 212 -19.16 5.67 -13.49
C LEU A 212 -18.71 4.80 -12.31
N ASP A 213 -19.61 3.98 -11.78
CA ASP A 213 -19.30 3.10 -10.66
C ASP A 213 -18.31 1.98 -11.02
N ALA A 214 -18.27 1.55 -12.27
CA ALA A 214 -17.20 0.67 -12.75
C ALA A 214 -15.85 1.40 -12.85
N ALA A 215 -15.86 2.65 -13.27
CA ALA A 215 -14.66 3.46 -13.47
C ALA A 215 -14.01 3.93 -12.16
N LYS A 216 -14.79 4.10 -11.08
CA LYS A 216 -14.33 4.55 -9.75
C LYS A 216 -13.21 3.69 -9.17
N VAL A 217 -13.24 2.36 -9.40
CA VAL A 217 -12.16 1.44 -9.02
C VAL A 217 -11.90 0.51 -10.19
N SER A 218 -10.93 0.84 -11.04
CA SER A 218 -10.78 0.21 -12.36
C SER A 218 -9.53 -0.65 -12.52
N LEU A 219 -8.63 -0.69 -11.56
CA LEU A 219 -7.32 -1.37 -11.67
C LEU A 219 -6.51 -0.92 -12.92
N GLY A 220 -6.87 0.22 -13.51
CA GLY A 220 -6.28 0.73 -14.74
C GLY A 220 -6.48 -0.16 -15.97
N VAL A 221 -7.58 -0.95 -16.01
CA VAL A 221 -7.91 -1.84 -17.14
C VAL A 221 -9.00 -1.30 -18.06
N LEU A 222 -9.59 -0.15 -17.73
CA LEU A 222 -10.60 0.50 -18.58
C LEU A 222 -10.03 1.55 -19.52
N GLY A 223 -8.80 2.02 -19.28
CA GLY A 223 -8.17 3.13 -19.99
C GLY A 223 -7.36 4.02 -19.07
N VAL A 224 -7.03 5.22 -19.51
CA VAL A 224 -6.29 6.21 -18.73
C VAL A 224 -7.22 7.32 -18.27
N VAL A 225 -7.34 7.52 -16.97
CA VAL A 225 -8.09 8.63 -16.39
C VAL A 225 -7.36 9.94 -16.71
N SER A 226 -7.99 10.80 -17.51
CA SER A 226 -7.46 12.12 -17.85
C SER A 226 -7.89 13.19 -16.85
N GLN A 227 -9.16 13.17 -16.41
CA GLN A 227 -9.69 14.12 -15.44
C GLN A 227 -10.67 13.44 -14.48
N VAL A 228 -10.75 14.01 -13.27
CA VAL A 228 -11.69 13.59 -12.21
C VAL A 228 -12.34 14.83 -11.62
N THR A 229 -13.67 14.79 -11.49
CA THR A 229 -14.46 15.80 -10.76
C THR A 229 -14.88 15.22 -9.42
N LEU A 230 -14.50 15.90 -8.35
CA LEU A 230 -14.79 15.53 -6.96
C LEU A 230 -15.82 16.49 -6.37
N GLN A 231 -16.76 15.93 -5.59
CA GLN A 231 -17.63 16.67 -4.69
C GLN A 231 -16.88 16.87 -3.36
N LEU A 232 -16.47 18.08 -3.10
CA LEU A 232 -15.79 18.51 -1.88
C LEU A 232 -16.79 19.09 -0.88
N GLN A 233 -16.32 19.41 0.32
CA GLN A 233 -17.10 20.05 1.37
C GLN A 233 -16.48 21.40 1.73
N PRO A 234 -17.22 22.34 2.35
CA PRO A 234 -16.62 23.51 2.98
C PRO A 234 -15.52 23.10 3.97
N MET A 235 -14.49 23.94 4.10
CA MET A 235 -13.41 23.68 5.05
C MET A 235 -13.94 23.51 6.47
N PHE A 236 -13.36 22.57 7.20
CA PHE A 236 -13.65 22.28 8.60
C PHE A 236 -12.37 21.99 9.38
N LYS A 237 -12.46 21.93 10.69
CA LYS A 237 -11.37 21.48 11.56
C LYS A 237 -11.65 20.10 12.14
N ARG A 238 -10.60 19.51 12.67
CA ARG A 238 -10.65 18.23 13.38
C ARG A 238 -9.94 18.37 14.73
N SER A 239 -10.40 17.57 15.69
CA SER A 239 -9.83 17.45 17.03
C SER A 239 -9.31 16.03 17.20
N VAL A 240 -8.01 15.87 17.39
CA VAL A 240 -7.31 14.58 17.43
C VAL A 240 -6.73 14.33 18.82
N THR A 241 -7.02 13.14 19.37
CA THR A 241 -6.44 12.64 20.62
C THR A 241 -6.04 11.17 20.42
N PHE A 242 -4.86 10.80 20.91
CA PHE A 242 -4.43 9.40 20.97
C PHE A 242 -4.50 8.89 22.41
N LEU A 243 -5.11 7.70 22.58
CA LEU A 243 -5.26 7.02 23.86
C LEU A 243 -4.64 5.64 23.77
N GLU A 244 -3.68 5.33 24.64
CA GLU A 244 -3.13 3.98 24.75
C GLU A 244 -3.86 3.20 25.85
N ARG A 245 -4.29 1.97 25.54
CA ARG A 245 -4.93 1.02 26.45
C ARG A 245 -4.36 -0.39 26.25
N ASP A 246 -4.63 -1.29 27.19
CA ASP A 246 -4.43 -2.72 26.93
C ASP A 246 -5.43 -3.22 25.86
N ASP A 247 -5.11 -4.37 25.25
CA ASP A 247 -5.90 -4.90 24.14
C ASP A 247 -7.02 -5.86 24.55
N SER A 248 -7.36 -5.91 25.85
CA SER A 248 -8.37 -6.82 26.37
C SER A 248 -9.77 -6.60 25.78
N ASP A 249 -10.10 -5.36 25.40
CA ASP A 249 -11.37 -4.98 24.81
C ASP A 249 -11.33 -4.84 23.27
N LEU A 250 -10.19 -5.12 22.62
CA LEU A 250 -10.00 -4.90 21.19
C LEU A 250 -11.12 -5.51 20.33
N ALA A 251 -11.48 -6.77 20.59
CA ALA A 251 -12.52 -7.45 19.83
C ALA A 251 -13.90 -6.78 19.95
N ALA A 252 -14.21 -6.17 21.08
CA ALA A 252 -15.44 -5.40 21.27
C ALA A 252 -15.35 -4.01 20.62
N GLN A 253 -14.22 -3.32 20.80
CA GLN A 253 -14.01 -1.96 20.31
C GLN A 253 -13.96 -1.90 18.78
N VAL A 254 -13.40 -2.91 18.11
CA VAL A 254 -13.31 -2.93 16.66
C VAL A 254 -14.69 -2.87 15.96
N ALA A 255 -15.76 -3.29 16.63
CA ALA A 255 -17.13 -3.22 16.08
C ALA A 255 -17.75 -1.82 16.19
N VAL A 256 -17.33 -1.00 17.15
CA VAL A 256 -18.07 0.22 17.53
C VAL A 256 -17.27 1.51 17.29
N TRP A 257 -15.95 1.46 17.31
CA TRP A 257 -15.09 2.64 17.28
C TRP A 257 -15.32 3.56 16.08
N GLY A 258 -15.53 2.99 14.88
CA GLY A 258 -15.82 3.75 13.66
C GLY A 258 -17.17 4.45 13.64
N ASN A 259 -18.10 4.02 14.51
CA ASN A 259 -19.39 4.71 14.71
C ASN A 259 -19.32 5.79 15.79
N LEU A 260 -18.33 5.73 16.69
CA LEU A 260 -18.14 6.72 17.75
C LEU A 260 -17.35 7.94 17.27
N HIS A 261 -16.42 7.75 16.34
CA HIS A 261 -15.50 8.79 15.87
C HIS A 261 -15.46 8.87 14.36
N GLU A 262 -15.73 10.05 13.79
CA GLU A 262 -15.86 10.25 12.33
C GLU A 262 -14.60 9.82 11.56
N PHE A 263 -13.39 10.11 12.09
CA PHE A 263 -12.10 9.79 11.47
C PHE A 263 -11.30 8.80 12.33
N GLY A 264 -11.98 8.14 13.27
CA GLY A 264 -11.33 7.25 14.24
C GLY A 264 -10.67 6.05 13.57
N ASP A 265 -9.53 5.66 14.12
CA ASP A 265 -8.83 4.42 13.80
C ASP A 265 -8.17 3.84 15.06
N MET A 266 -7.58 2.67 14.91
CA MET A 266 -6.82 2.03 15.98
C MET A 266 -5.52 1.49 15.44
N THR A 267 -4.49 1.48 16.27
CA THR A 267 -3.25 0.75 16.00
C THR A 267 -3.05 -0.29 17.10
N TRP A 268 -3.12 -1.55 16.73
CA TRP A 268 -2.86 -2.66 17.64
C TRP A 268 -1.39 -3.05 17.61
N LEU A 269 -0.77 -3.08 18.79
CA LEU A 269 0.59 -3.54 19.04
C LEU A 269 0.52 -4.93 19.69
N PRO A 270 0.41 -6.01 18.90
CA PRO A 270 0.05 -7.33 19.39
C PRO A 270 1.05 -7.89 20.40
N ARG A 271 2.36 -7.70 20.20
CA ARG A 271 3.38 -8.19 21.12
C ARG A 271 3.32 -7.49 22.48
N GLN A 272 2.98 -6.19 22.49
CA GLN A 272 2.89 -5.40 23.71
C GLN A 272 1.53 -5.57 24.42
N GLY A 273 0.54 -6.19 23.76
CA GLY A 273 -0.82 -6.29 24.28
C GLY A 273 -1.49 -4.92 24.42
N LYS A 274 -1.20 -3.99 23.51
CA LYS A 274 -1.67 -2.60 23.58
C LYS A 274 -2.39 -2.19 22.32
N VAL A 275 -3.35 -1.28 22.48
CA VAL A 275 -4.04 -0.60 21.38
C VAL A 275 -3.92 0.91 21.58
N ILE A 276 -3.57 1.58 20.50
CA ILE A 276 -3.57 3.03 20.42
C ILE A 276 -4.84 3.43 19.69
N TYR A 277 -5.78 4.01 20.40
CA TYR A 277 -7.05 4.51 19.89
C TYR A 277 -6.90 5.95 19.44
N ARG A 278 -7.27 6.24 18.21
CA ARG A 278 -7.35 7.60 17.70
C ARG A 278 -8.79 8.07 17.78
N GLN A 279 -9.06 8.98 18.71
CA GLN A 279 -10.27 9.79 18.73
C GLN A 279 -10.05 10.97 17.80
N ASP A 280 -10.86 11.07 16.76
CA ASP A 280 -10.63 12.06 15.71
C ASP A 280 -11.98 12.45 15.09
N ASP A 281 -12.40 13.66 15.43
CA ASP A 281 -13.74 14.12 15.13
C ASP A 281 -13.73 15.52 14.53
N ARG A 282 -14.74 15.79 13.72
CA ARG A 282 -15.00 17.10 13.14
C ARG A 282 -15.36 18.09 14.22
N VAL A 283 -14.79 19.28 14.11
CA VAL A 283 -15.13 20.44 14.92
C VAL A 283 -15.33 21.67 14.03
N ASP A 284 -15.98 22.69 14.58
CA ASP A 284 -16.23 23.93 13.87
C ASP A 284 -14.92 24.64 13.52
N VAL A 285 -14.90 25.40 12.40
CA VAL A 285 -13.74 26.16 11.95
C VAL A 285 -13.33 27.25 12.95
N SER A 286 -14.26 27.76 13.77
CA SER A 286 -13.99 28.73 14.82
C SER A 286 -13.27 28.13 16.04
N SER A 287 -13.21 26.78 16.15
CA SER A 287 -12.50 26.10 17.23
C SER A 287 -11.03 26.53 17.25
N PRO A 288 -10.47 26.93 18.39
CA PRO A 288 -9.08 27.37 18.47
C PRO A 288 -8.12 26.23 18.15
N GLY A 289 -7.02 26.55 17.48
CA GLY A 289 -5.96 25.63 17.11
C GLY A 289 -5.59 25.69 15.64
N ASP A 290 -4.31 25.48 15.34
CA ASP A 290 -3.71 25.46 14.02
C ASP A 290 -2.77 24.24 13.86
N GLY A 291 -3.24 23.10 14.36
CA GLY A 291 -2.52 21.85 14.41
C GLY A 291 -2.12 21.32 13.03
N LEU A 292 -1.03 20.56 13.03
CA LEU A 292 -0.44 19.96 11.85
C LEU A 292 -0.14 18.49 12.11
N ASN A 293 -0.40 17.64 11.12
CA ASN A 293 0.08 16.26 11.05
C ASN A 293 1.30 16.20 10.14
N ASP A 294 2.46 15.92 10.72
CA ASP A 294 3.66 15.54 9.97
C ASP A 294 4.16 14.20 10.51
N TYR A 295 3.49 13.12 10.09
CA TYR A 295 3.70 11.76 10.60
C TYR A 295 5.16 11.33 10.48
N LEU A 296 5.71 10.82 11.58
CA LEU A 296 7.14 10.50 11.71
C LEU A 296 7.65 9.55 10.61
N GLY A 297 6.83 8.55 10.23
CA GLY A 297 7.17 7.58 9.18
C GLY A 297 7.21 8.17 7.76
N PHE A 298 6.79 9.44 7.57
CA PHE A 298 6.72 10.10 6.27
C PHE A 298 7.63 11.33 6.19
N ARG A 299 8.55 11.47 7.13
CA ARG A 299 9.59 12.51 7.13
C ARG A 299 10.84 12.07 6.38
N SER A 300 11.65 13.02 5.99
CA SER A 300 12.99 12.74 5.47
C SER A 300 13.92 12.22 6.56
N PHE A 301 14.83 11.32 6.17
CA PHE A 301 15.81 10.73 7.09
C PHE A 301 17.25 10.99 6.62
N PRO A 302 18.23 11.04 7.54
CA PRO A 302 19.62 11.01 7.14
C PRO A 302 19.94 9.73 6.36
N THR A 303 20.52 9.86 5.17
CA THR A 303 20.82 8.73 4.28
C THR A 303 21.65 7.63 4.97
N LEU A 304 22.69 8.04 5.70
CA LEU A 304 23.51 7.10 6.46
C LEU A 304 22.69 6.38 7.55
N GLY A 305 21.80 7.11 8.23
CA GLY A 305 20.89 6.53 9.22
C GLY A 305 19.97 5.48 8.63
N LEU A 306 19.45 5.70 7.41
CA LEU A 306 18.65 4.70 6.70
C LEU A 306 19.47 3.45 6.34
N ILE A 307 20.69 3.61 5.87
CA ILE A 307 21.57 2.47 5.52
C ILE A 307 21.86 1.65 6.78
N VAL A 308 22.21 2.30 7.88
CA VAL A 308 22.46 1.62 9.16
C VAL A 308 21.22 0.92 9.67
N ALA A 309 20.07 1.61 9.69
CA ALA A 309 18.80 1.01 10.11
C ALA A 309 18.44 -0.23 9.25
N ARG A 310 18.76 -0.19 7.98
CA ARG A 310 18.52 -1.27 7.03
C ARG A 310 19.37 -2.49 7.30
N VAL A 311 20.68 -2.28 7.51
CA VAL A 311 21.61 -3.37 7.85
C VAL A 311 21.25 -3.98 9.21
N ALA A 312 20.90 -3.12 10.17
CA ALA A 312 20.45 -3.57 11.48
C ALA A 312 19.15 -4.37 11.41
N GLU A 313 18.17 -3.94 10.60
CA GLU A 313 16.91 -4.66 10.39
C GLU A 313 17.15 -6.08 9.84
N GLU A 314 17.95 -6.19 8.77
CA GLU A 314 18.28 -7.49 8.16
C GLU A 314 18.93 -8.42 9.21
N HIS A 315 19.90 -7.91 9.98
CA HIS A 315 20.57 -8.69 11.00
C HIS A 315 19.65 -9.09 12.17
N VAL A 316 18.81 -8.16 12.64
CA VAL A 316 17.86 -8.40 13.75
C VAL A 316 16.79 -9.42 13.35
N GLU A 317 16.26 -9.31 12.14
CA GLU A 317 15.25 -10.24 11.64
C GLU A 317 15.79 -11.66 11.41
N GLU A 318 17.10 -11.79 11.14
CA GLU A 318 17.75 -13.06 10.89
C GLU A 318 18.40 -13.69 12.13
N SER A 319 18.57 -12.94 13.24
CA SER A 319 19.36 -13.39 14.37
C SER A 319 18.57 -14.12 15.45
N SER A 320 17.69 -13.43 16.16
CA SER A 320 16.98 -14.01 17.31
C SER A 320 15.70 -13.28 17.66
N ASP A 321 14.78 -13.99 18.33
CA ASP A 321 13.55 -13.40 18.89
C ASP A 321 13.85 -12.28 19.88
N MET A 322 14.93 -12.40 20.65
CA MET A 322 15.29 -11.38 21.65
C MET A 322 15.59 -10.04 20.96
N ALA A 323 16.37 -10.02 19.91
CA ALA A 323 16.72 -8.79 19.19
C ALA A 323 15.50 -8.14 18.53
N ARG A 324 14.64 -8.95 17.88
CA ARG A 324 13.39 -8.48 17.28
C ARG A 324 12.46 -7.86 18.32
N CYS A 325 12.27 -8.54 19.44
CA CYS A 325 11.36 -8.10 20.48
C CYS A 325 11.89 -6.89 21.26
N LEU A 326 13.22 -6.73 21.37
CA LEU A 326 13.82 -5.51 21.90
C LEU A 326 13.54 -4.31 20.97
N ALA A 327 13.76 -4.46 19.68
CA ALA A 327 13.45 -3.43 18.69
C ALA A 327 11.95 -3.06 18.70
N ALA A 328 11.07 -4.06 18.84
CA ALA A 328 9.63 -3.88 18.99
C ALA A 328 9.21 -3.11 20.25
N GLY A 329 10.00 -3.11 21.29
CA GLY A 329 9.75 -2.32 22.50
C GLY A 329 10.19 -0.85 22.35
N VAL A 330 11.30 -0.61 21.68
CA VAL A 330 11.92 0.72 21.59
C VAL A 330 11.28 1.60 20.52
N LEU A 331 11.09 1.07 19.32
CA LEU A 331 10.62 1.86 18.17
C LEU A 331 9.19 2.41 18.37
N PRO A 332 8.18 1.59 18.71
CA PRO A 332 6.83 2.11 18.98
C PRO A 332 6.77 3.11 20.12
N ALA A 333 7.56 2.92 21.17
CA ALA A 333 7.59 3.84 22.32
C ALA A 333 8.06 5.25 21.96
N SER A 334 8.85 5.41 20.90
CA SER A 334 9.31 6.72 20.44
C SER A 334 8.22 7.57 19.77
N PHE A 335 7.19 6.95 19.23
CA PHE A 335 6.11 7.65 18.51
C PHE A 335 5.16 8.44 19.43
N PRO A 336 4.63 7.87 20.52
CA PRO A 336 3.86 8.63 21.51
C PRO A 336 4.62 9.81 22.09
N MET A 337 5.92 9.65 22.39
CA MET A 337 6.78 10.72 22.91
C MET A 337 6.89 11.92 21.97
N GLN A 338 6.70 11.71 20.68
CA GLN A 338 6.70 12.73 19.64
C GLN A 338 5.29 13.00 19.08
N ALA A 339 4.23 12.64 19.85
CA ALA A 339 2.82 12.78 19.47
C ALA A 339 2.52 12.29 18.03
N TYR A 340 3.17 11.18 17.59
CA TYR A 340 3.05 10.63 16.24
C TYR A 340 3.41 11.62 15.11
N GLY A 341 4.00 12.77 15.43
CA GLY A 341 4.28 13.86 14.50
C GLY A 341 3.22 14.95 14.46
N PHE A 342 2.22 14.91 15.34
CA PHE A 342 1.25 15.99 15.48
C PHE A 342 1.83 17.15 16.30
N THR A 343 1.46 18.37 15.91
CA THR A 343 1.80 19.61 16.63
C THR A 343 0.56 20.48 16.76
N ASN A 344 0.49 21.33 17.81
CA ASN A 344 -0.66 22.19 18.06
C ASN A 344 -0.64 23.51 17.25
N ASP A 345 0.54 23.95 16.81
CA ASP A 345 0.78 25.22 16.14
C ASP A 345 1.58 25.08 14.81
N GLY A 346 1.85 23.85 14.39
CA GLY A 346 2.71 23.55 13.22
C GLY A 346 4.19 23.39 13.58
N SER A 347 4.59 23.61 14.83
CA SER A 347 5.99 23.49 15.29
C SER A 347 6.13 22.64 16.58
N SER A 348 5.23 22.80 17.53
CA SER A 348 5.34 22.23 18.88
C SER A 348 4.12 21.41 19.27
N PHE A 349 4.35 20.31 19.98
CA PHE A 349 3.28 19.58 20.66
C PHE A 349 3.17 20.06 22.11
N THR A 350 2.00 20.56 22.48
CA THR A 350 1.71 21.09 23.82
C THR A 350 0.67 20.27 24.59
N GLY A 351 0.17 19.19 23.98
CA GLY A 351 -0.81 18.29 24.56
C GLY A 351 -2.02 18.03 23.66
N TYR A 352 -2.81 17.03 24.03
CA TYR A 352 -4.05 16.72 23.33
C TYR A 352 -5.23 17.53 23.93
N PRO A 353 -6.28 17.81 23.13
CA PRO A 353 -6.41 17.48 21.72
C PRO A 353 -5.56 18.39 20.82
N VAL A 354 -5.10 17.86 19.68
CA VAL A 354 -4.57 18.68 18.60
C VAL A 354 -5.72 19.08 17.70
N VAL A 355 -6.00 20.38 17.61
CA VAL A 355 -7.06 20.93 16.75
C VAL A 355 -6.44 21.63 15.56
N GLY A 356 -6.86 21.24 14.34
CA GLY A 356 -6.33 21.82 13.12
C GLY A 356 -7.28 21.66 11.92
N TYR A 357 -7.02 22.43 10.88
CA TYR A 357 -7.78 22.34 9.63
C TYR A 357 -7.64 20.99 8.96
N GLN A 358 -8.71 20.53 8.28
CA GLN A 358 -8.75 19.25 7.59
C GLN A 358 -7.52 19.05 6.68
N HIS A 359 -7.18 20.01 5.85
CA HIS A 359 -6.04 19.93 4.92
C HIS A 359 -4.67 19.79 5.61
N ARG A 360 -4.56 20.18 6.90
CA ARG A 360 -3.33 20.06 7.70
C ARG A 360 -3.26 18.77 8.51
N ILE A 361 -4.41 18.12 8.74
CA ILE A 361 -4.53 16.95 9.63
C ILE A 361 -4.66 15.64 8.87
N GLN A 362 -5.37 15.64 7.72
CA GLN A 362 -5.86 14.41 7.07
C GLN A 362 -4.77 13.49 6.51
N ALA A 363 -3.67 14.05 6.04
CA ALA A 363 -2.59 13.32 5.41
C ALA A 363 -1.26 14.04 5.62
N SER A 364 -0.16 13.35 5.43
CA SER A 364 1.18 13.92 5.54
C SER A 364 2.17 13.26 4.59
N GLY A 365 3.40 13.76 4.54
CA GLY A 365 4.43 13.25 3.64
C GLY A 365 5.49 14.29 3.31
N SER A 366 5.99 15.02 4.31
CA SER A 366 6.97 16.10 4.12
C SER A 366 8.24 15.63 3.40
N CYS A 367 8.54 14.34 3.44
CA CYS A 367 9.70 13.80 2.74
C CYS A 367 9.65 13.97 1.21
N ILE A 368 8.47 14.11 0.59
CA ILE A 368 8.40 14.32 -0.88
C ILE A 368 8.91 15.69 -1.33
N ASP A 369 8.95 16.66 -0.41
CA ASP A 369 9.46 18.01 -0.64
C ASP A 369 10.89 18.19 -0.15
N ALA A 370 11.44 17.19 0.53
CA ALA A 370 12.80 17.27 1.05
C ALA A 370 13.81 17.34 -0.08
N LYS A 371 14.72 18.31 0.02
CA LYS A 371 15.86 18.39 -0.89
C LYS A 371 16.85 17.30 -0.53
N ASP A 372 17.11 16.43 -1.49
CA ASP A 372 18.19 15.47 -1.35
C ASP A 372 19.54 16.17 -1.29
N ASN A 373 20.35 15.75 -0.36
CA ASN A 373 21.77 15.98 -0.37
C ASN A 373 22.47 14.68 0.04
N LEU A 374 23.80 14.65 0.01
CA LEU A 374 24.58 13.49 0.40
C LEU A 374 24.29 12.99 1.84
N LEU A 375 23.68 13.85 2.67
CA LEU A 375 23.42 13.60 4.09
C LEU A 375 21.96 13.25 4.37
N ARG A 376 21.03 13.56 3.45
CA ARG A 376 19.59 13.31 3.65
C ARG A 376 18.98 12.65 2.41
N SER A 377 18.35 11.51 2.61
CA SER A 377 17.44 10.94 1.63
C SER A 377 16.10 11.63 1.70
N SER A 378 15.38 11.63 0.58
CA SER A 378 14.03 12.17 0.56
C SER A 378 13.12 11.36 1.48
N CYS A 379 12.78 10.14 1.17
CA CYS A 379 11.85 9.33 1.94
C CYS A 379 12.51 8.06 2.51
N PRO A 380 11.99 7.49 3.62
CA PRO A 380 12.60 6.32 4.28
C PRO A 380 12.71 5.07 3.40
N TRP A 381 11.91 4.98 2.37
CA TRP A 381 11.84 3.88 1.40
C TRP A 381 12.46 4.22 0.04
N ASP A 382 13.26 5.26 -0.03
CA ASP A 382 13.89 5.69 -1.28
C ASP A 382 14.76 4.55 -1.86
N PRO A 383 14.47 4.06 -3.08
CA PRO A 383 15.19 2.95 -3.68
C PRO A 383 16.64 3.28 -4.04
N ARG A 384 17.03 4.54 -4.05
CA ARG A 384 18.41 4.99 -4.28
C ARG A 384 19.34 4.63 -3.11
N VAL A 385 18.81 4.58 -1.92
CA VAL A 385 19.46 3.97 -0.76
C VAL A 385 18.83 2.58 -0.62
N ARG A 386 19.60 1.54 -0.37
CA ARG A 386 19.09 0.17 -0.17
C ARG A 386 17.93 0.18 0.85
N SER A 387 16.72 0.53 0.35
CA SER A 387 15.58 0.99 1.15
C SER A 387 14.81 -0.16 1.83
N LEU A 388 13.80 0.19 2.63
CA LEU A 388 12.94 -0.76 3.34
C LEU A 388 12.27 -1.72 2.36
N PHE A 389 12.64 -2.99 2.49
CA PHE A 389 12.09 -4.06 1.67
C PHE A 389 11.18 -4.91 2.55
N PHE A 390 9.87 -4.80 2.34
CA PHE A 390 8.87 -5.40 3.21
C PHE A 390 7.66 -5.87 2.42
N TYR A 391 6.89 -6.76 3.01
CA TYR A 391 5.52 -7.03 2.59
C TYR A 391 4.60 -5.99 3.20
N ASN A 392 3.70 -5.44 2.40
CA ASN A 392 2.60 -4.61 2.88
C ASN A 392 1.29 -5.37 2.61
N THR A 393 0.59 -5.70 3.68
CA THR A 393 -0.68 -6.44 3.64
C THR A 393 -1.80 -5.54 4.12
N GLY A 394 -2.92 -5.57 3.41
CA GLY A 394 -4.15 -4.92 3.81
C GLY A 394 -5.34 -5.72 3.31
N PHE A 395 -6.28 -6.00 4.19
CA PHE A 395 -7.52 -6.68 3.86
C PHE A 395 -8.69 -6.09 4.64
N SER A 396 -9.85 -6.09 4.05
CA SER A 396 -11.08 -5.61 4.68
C SER A 396 -12.03 -6.77 4.93
N VAL A 397 -12.54 -6.86 6.14
CA VAL A 397 -13.57 -7.82 6.54
C VAL A 397 -14.86 -7.05 6.86
N ALA A 398 -16.02 -7.66 6.65
CA ALA A 398 -17.31 -7.11 7.06
C ALA A 398 -17.26 -6.66 8.53
N LEU A 399 -17.83 -5.51 8.84
CA LEU A 399 -17.85 -4.96 10.20
C LEU A 399 -18.40 -5.96 11.22
N SER A 400 -19.42 -6.73 10.82
CA SER A 400 -20.05 -7.77 11.64
C SER A 400 -19.13 -8.94 11.99
N LYS A 401 -18.10 -9.20 11.18
CA LYS A 401 -17.14 -10.29 11.37
C LYS A 401 -15.83 -9.86 12.03
N ALA A 402 -15.58 -8.54 12.08
CA ALA A 402 -14.34 -7.99 12.60
C ALA A 402 -14.03 -8.37 14.05
N PRO A 403 -15.01 -8.41 14.99
CA PRO A 403 -14.77 -8.88 16.36
C PRO A 403 -14.24 -10.30 16.44
N ALA A 404 -14.83 -11.23 15.68
CA ALA A 404 -14.40 -12.62 15.68
C ALA A 404 -13.01 -12.80 15.07
N LEU A 405 -12.69 -12.05 14.00
CA LEU A 405 -11.34 -12.03 13.44
C LEU A 405 -10.34 -11.48 14.45
N ALA A 406 -10.64 -10.36 15.11
CA ALA A 406 -9.76 -9.76 16.11
C ALA A 406 -9.48 -10.73 17.27
N ALA A 407 -10.51 -11.43 17.76
CA ALA A 407 -10.36 -12.44 18.80
C ALA A 407 -9.47 -13.62 18.36
N ASP A 408 -9.63 -14.12 17.13
CA ASP A 408 -8.76 -15.17 16.61
C ASP A 408 -7.31 -14.69 16.38
N MET A 409 -7.12 -13.44 15.97
CA MET A 409 -5.80 -12.84 15.88
C MET A 409 -5.13 -12.74 17.25
N GLN A 410 -5.88 -12.38 18.30
CA GLN A 410 -5.39 -12.36 19.69
C GLN A 410 -5.05 -13.79 20.16
N ARG A 411 -5.89 -14.79 19.87
CA ARG A 411 -5.57 -16.19 20.17
C ARG A 411 -4.28 -16.66 19.49
N LEU A 412 -4.08 -16.31 18.23
CA LEU A 412 -2.86 -16.64 17.50
C LEU A 412 -1.63 -15.97 18.12
N ARG A 413 -1.75 -14.69 18.55
CA ARG A 413 -0.75 -13.96 19.31
C ARG A 413 -0.43 -14.67 20.63
N ASP A 414 -1.44 -15.11 21.40
CA ASP A 414 -1.28 -15.70 22.72
C ASP A 414 -0.53 -17.05 22.68
N LEU A 415 -0.62 -17.78 21.57
CA LEU A 415 0.17 -19.00 21.37
C LEU A 415 1.68 -18.73 21.27
N ASN A 416 2.08 -17.59 20.69
CA ASN A 416 3.48 -17.16 20.61
C ASN A 416 3.59 -15.65 20.41
N PRO A 417 3.55 -14.86 21.49
CA PRO A 417 3.63 -13.39 21.39
C PRO A 417 4.91 -12.89 20.71
N ARG A 418 6.02 -13.65 20.81
CA ARG A 418 7.30 -13.27 20.18
C ARG A 418 7.25 -13.30 18.66
N ALA A 419 6.34 -14.09 18.09
CA ALA A 419 6.16 -14.17 16.64
C ALA A 419 5.73 -12.84 16.00
N LEU A 420 5.10 -11.95 16.76
CA LEU A 420 4.56 -10.68 16.29
C LEU A 420 5.44 -9.46 16.61
N CYS A 421 6.64 -9.67 17.17
CA CYS A 421 7.57 -8.58 17.46
C CYS A 421 7.91 -7.75 16.21
N SER A 422 8.06 -8.39 15.04
CA SER A 422 8.33 -7.69 13.79
C SER A 422 7.18 -6.78 13.34
N LEU A 423 5.93 -7.12 13.68
CA LEU A 423 4.79 -6.23 13.42
C LEU A 423 4.86 -4.98 14.31
N ASP A 424 5.07 -5.16 15.61
CA ASP A 424 5.19 -4.03 16.55
C ASP A 424 6.33 -3.09 16.14
N ALA A 425 7.48 -3.63 15.72
CA ALA A 425 8.61 -2.85 15.22
C ALA A 425 8.27 -2.01 13.97
N LYS A 426 7.22 -2.40 13.22
CA LYS A 426 6.69 -1.68 12.06
C LYS A 426 5.40 -0.90 12.38
N MET A 427 5.21 -0.52 13.62
CA MET A 427 4.05 0.21 14.13
C MET A 427 2.75 -0.62 14.20
N GLY A 428 2.86 -1.95 14.29
CA GLY A 428 1.73 -2.83 14.58
C GLY A 428 0.75 -3.03 13.42
N VAL A 429 -0.50 -3.27 13.77
CA VAL A 429 -1.63 -3.46 12.85
C VAL A 429 -2.51 -2.23 12.90
N LEU A 430 -2.57 -1.49 11.79
CA LEU A 430 -3.47 -0.35 11.64
C LEU A 430 -4.87 -0.86 11.29
N ILE A 431 -5.86 -0.46 12.06
CA ILE A 431 -7.27 -0.86 11.94
C ILE A 431 -8.10 0.36 11.57
N ARG A 432 -8.70 0.35 10.38
CA ARG A 432 -9.43 1.47 9.80
C ARG A 432 -10.82 1.06 9.36
N TYR A 433 -11.72 2.02 9.26
CA TYR A 433 -13.11 1.83 8.87
C TYR A 433 -13.34 2.29 7.44
N VAL A 434 -14.09 1.50 6.68
CA VAL A 434 -14.41 1.75 5.28
C VAL A 434 -15.89 1.51 5.06
N GLY A 435 -16.64 2.56 4.72
CA GLY A 435 -18.05 2.46 4.40
C GLY A 435 -18.31 1.66 3.13
N ALA A 436 -19.52 1.16 3.00
CA ALA A 436 -20.01 0.51 1.78
C ALA A 436 -19.85 1.45 0.57
N SER A 437 -19.55 0.87 -0.59
CA SER A 437 -19.18 1.58 -1.81
C SER A 437 -20.13 1.27 -2.96
N SER A 438 -20.41 2.29 -3.78
CA SER A 438 -21.13 2.14 -5.05
C SER A 438 -20.25 1.50 -6.14
N ALA A 439 -18.93 1.64 -6.04
CA ALA A 439 -17.98 1.14 -7.04
C ALA A 439 -18.06 -0.39 -7.18
N TYR A 440 -18.03 -0.88 -8.42
CA TYR A 440 -18.18 -2.32 -8.70
C TYR A 440 -17.09 -3.18 -8.05
N LEU A 441 -15.88 -2.66 -7.91
CA LEU A 441 -14.76 -3.30 -7.22
C LEU A 441 -14.42 -2.62 -5.87
N GLY A 442 -15.39 -1.87 -5.31
CA GLY A 442 -15.35 -1.30 -3.97
C GLY A 442 -15.84 -2.27 -2.90
N LYS A 443 -15.85 -1.84 -1.64
CA LYS A 443 -16.38 -2.66 -0.53
C LYS A 443 -17.91 -2.73 -0.61
N THR A 444 -18.47 -3.93 -0.56
CA THR A 444 -19.91 -4.15 -0.73
C THR A 444 -20.72 -3.81 0.52
N GLU A 445 -20.06 -3.73 1.67
CA GLU A 445 -20.65 -3.45 2.98
C GLU A 445 -19.66 -2.72 3.87
N ASP A 446 -20.15 -2.11 4.94
CA ASP A 446 -19.31 -1.49 5.96
C ASP A 446 -18.27 -2.50 6.48
N SER A 447 -17.02 -2.08 6.46
CA SER A 447 -15.90 -2.99 6.64
C SER A 447 -14.84 -2.40 7.58
N VAL A 448 -14.09 -3.29 8.20
CA VAL A 448 -12.87 -2.97 8.94
C VAL A 448 -11.68 -3.43 8.11
N ASN A 449 -10.77 -2.50 7.84
CA ASN A 449 -9.51 -2.76 7.16
C ASN A 449 -8.41 -2.98 8.19
N PHE A 450 -7.72 -4.12 8.09
CA PHE A 450 -6.51 -4.43 8.83
C PHE A 450 -5.32 -4.27 7.89
N ASP A 451 -4.35 -3.46 8.29
CA ASP A 451 -3.21 -3.07 7.46
C ASP A 451 -1.92 -3.18 8.27
N PHE A 452 -0.95 -3.92 7.78
CA PHE A 452 0.33 -4.08 8.45
C PHE A 452 1.47 -4.34 7.48
N THR A 453 2.66 -4.03 7.93
CA THR A 453 3.91 -4.30 7.22
C THR A 453 4.77 -5.25 8.03
N TYR A 454 5.52 -6.09 7.33
CA TYR A 454 6.47 -6.97 7.97
C TYR A 454 7.68 -7.23 7.08
N TYR A 455 8.78 -7.59 7.72
CA TYR A 455 10.07 -7.76 7.09
C TYR A 455 10.04 -8.71 5.89
N ARG A 456 10.88 -8.40 4.90
CA ARG A 456 11.22 -9.28 3.79
C ARG A 456 12.73 -9.22 3.54
N SER A 457 13.39 -10.39 3.46
CA SER A 457 14.82 -10.46 3.15
C SER A 457 15.13 -9.99 1.73
N TYR A 458 16.28 -9.35 1.54
CA TYR A 458 16.85 -9.10 0.22
C TYR A 458 17.30 -10.37 -0.48
N THR A 459 17.62 -11.42 0.26
CA THR A 459 18.02 -12.72 -0.28
C THR A 459 16.81 -13.52 -0.69
N GLN A 460 16.74 -13.88 -1.97
CA GLN A 460 15.64 -14.69 -2.50
C GLN A 460 15.63 -16.08 -1.85
N GLY A 461 14.42 -16.58 -1.57
CA GLY A 461 14.22 -17.91 -0.96
C GLY A 461 14.61 -18.00 0.51
N ARG A 462 14.95 -16.88 1.16
CA ARG A 462 15.25 -16.84 2.60
C ARG A 462 13.97 -16.70 3.41
N PRO A 463 13.63 -17.68 4.26
CA PRO A 463 12.46 -17.61 5.12
C PRO A 463 12.62 -16.50 6.17
N ARG A 464 11.50 -15.93 6.59
CA ARG A 464 11.40 -15.06 7.76
C ARG A 464 11.10 -15.89 9.00
N ALA A 465 11.65 -15.47 10.13
CA ALA A 465 11.24 -16.06 11.39
C ALA A 465 9.73 -15.84 11.62
N HIS A 466 9.05 -16.86 12.10
CA HIS A 466 7.61 -16.84 12.39
C HIS A 466 6.72 -16.43 11.21
N SER A 467 7.19 -16.63 9.96
CA SER A 467 6.36 -16.37 8.78
C SER A 467 5.05 -17.17 8.80
N ASP A 468 5.05 -18.35 9.41
CA ASP A 468 3.88 -19.19 9.59
C ASP A 468 2.74 -18.48 10.32
N VAL A 469 3.03 -17.68 11.35
CA VAL A 469 2.02 -16.93 12.12
C VAL A 469 1.40 -15.81 11.25
N ILE A 470 2.22 -15.08 10.52
CA ILE A 470 1.74 -14.01 9.63
C ILE A 470 0.95 -14.58 8.45
N ASP A 471 1.44 -15.68 7.87
CA ASP A 471 0.77 -16.35 6.75
C ASP A 471 -0.57 -16.95 7.18
N GLU A 472 -0.66 -17.50 8.39
CA GLU A 472 -1.91 -17.99 8.97
C GLU A 472 -2.92 -16.85 9.19
N LEU A 473 -2.47 -15.72 9.74
CA LEU A 473 -3.30 -14.54 9.95
C LEU A 473 -3.93 -14.06 8.64
N GLU A 474 -3.14 -13.92 7.58
CA GLU A 474 -3.65 -13.50 6.27
C GLU A 474 -4.63 -14.53 5.68
N GLN A 475 -4.29 -15.82 5.73
CA GLN A 475 -5.18 -16.87 5.21
C GLN A 475 -6.47 -16.99 6.01
N MET A 476 -6.41 -16.83 7.33
CA MET A 476 -7.58 -16.79 8.21
C MET A 476 -8.51 -15.63 7.83
N ALA A 477 -7.99 -14.41 7.69
CA ALA A 477 -8.78 -13.27 7.27
C ALA A 477 -9.44 -13.50 5.90
N LEU A 478 -8.67 -13.91 4.90
CA LEU A 478 -9.12 -14.05 3.52
C LEU A 478 -10.08 -15.23 3.31
N ARG A 479 -9.87 -16.36 3.99
CA ARG A 479 -10.61 -17.61 3.75
C ARG A 479 -11.68 -17.87 4.80
N LYS A 480 -11.34 -17.82 6.10
CA LYS A 480 -12.29 -18.09 7.18
C LYS A 480 -13.32 -16.96 7.30
N TYR A 481 -12.87 -15.71 7.22
CA TYR A 481 -13.71 -14.53 7.40
C TYR A 481 -14.18 -13.88 6.09
N GLY A 482 -13.67 -14.34 4.95
CA GLY A 482 -14.08 -13.86 3.64
C GLY A 482 -13.61 -12.44 3.32
N ALA A 483 -12.58 -11.95 4.02
CA ALA A 483 -12.01 -10.65 3.77
C ALA A 483 -11.59 -10.45 2.30
N VAL A 484 -11.65 -9.22 1.81
CA VAL A 484 -11.18 -8.84 0.48
C VAL A 484 -9.84 -8.12 0.58
N PRO A 485 -8.87 -8.41 -0.31
CA PRO A 485 -7.57 -7.75 -0.29
C PRO A 485 -7.67 -6.29 -0.74
N GLN A 486 -6.73 -5.47 -0.32
CA GLN A 486 -6.49 -4.17 -0.92
C GLN A 486 -5.82 -4.35 -2.28
N TRP A 487 -6.39 -3.74 -3.33
CA TRP A 487 -5.93 -3.92 -4.71
C TRP A 487 -4.49 -3.48 -4.97
N GLY A 488 -4.00 -2.47 -4.23
CA GLY A 488 -2.65 -1.94 -4.38
C GLY A 488 -1.60 -2.56 -3.47
N LYS A 489 -1.94 -3.58 -2.68
CA LYS A 489 -1.09 -4.24 -1.68
C LYS A 489 -1.20 -5.75 -1.80
N ASN A 490 -0.63 -6.48 -0.83
CA ASN A 490 -0.75 -7.93 -0.68
C ASN A 490 0.12 -8.78 -1.61
N ARG A 491 0.20 -10.05 -1.23
CA ARG A 491 0.91 -11.11 -1.95
C ARG A 491 -0.02 -11.77 -2.96
N ASN A 492 0.54 -12.54 -3.89
CA ASN A 492 -0.20 -13.15 -4.99
C ASN A 492 -1.43 -13.95 -4.52
N PHE A 493 -1.27 -14.79 -3.50
CA PHE A 493 -2.33 -15.67 -3.02
C PHE A 493 -3.56 -14.92 -2.48
N ALA A 494 -3.40 -13.66 -2.06
CA ALA A 494 -4.53 -12.87 -1.57
C ALA A 494 -5.55 -12.54 -2.66
N PHE A 495 -5.11 -12.55 -3.92
CA PHE A 495 -5.96 -12.25 -5.07
C PHE A 495 -6.60 -13.49 -5.69
N ASP A 496 -6.23 -14.70 -5.24
CA ASP A 496 -6.79 -15.93 -5.76
C ASP A 496 -8.28 -16.04 -5.42
N GLY A 497 -9.13 -16.00 -6.44
CA GLY A 497 -10.59 -15.95 -6.29
C GLY A 497 -11.13 -14.66 -5.67
N ALA A 498 -10.31 -13.61 -5.48
CA ALA A 498 -10.75 -12.37 -4.83
C ALA A 498 -11.87 -11.67 -5.60
N ILE A 499 -11.82 -11.69 -6.93
CA ILE A 499 -12.83 -11.04 -7.80
C ILE A 499 -14.25 -11.57 -7.56
N ALA A 500 -14.39 -12.86 -7.27
CA ALA A 500 -15.68 -13.48 -7.00
C ALA A 500 -16.39 -12.98 -5.72
N LYS A 501 -15.66 -12.28 -4.85
CA LYS A 501 -16.20 -11.67 -3.62
C LYS A 501 -16.90 -10.33 -3.88
N TYR A 502 -16.78 -9.78 -5.08
CA TYR A 502 -17.42 -8.53 -5.47
C TYR A 502 -18.70 -8.81 -6.26
N ALA A 503 -19.84 -8.44 -5.70
CA ALA A 503 -21.16 -8.77 -6.26
C ALA A 503 -21.37 -8.28 -7.71
N LYS A 504 -20.73 -7.15 -8.07
CA LYS A 504 -20.85 -6.53 -9.41
C LYS A 504 -19.62 -6.81 -10.32
N SER A 505 -18.85 -7.84 -10.01
CA SER A 505 -17.68 -8.19 -10.82
C SER A 505 -18.02 -8.54 -12.27
N GLY A 506 -19.16 -9.22 -12.50
CA GLY A 506 -19.64 -9.55 -13.84
C GLY A 506 -20.00 -8.31 -14.66
N GLU A 507 -20.64 -7.32 -14.04
CA GLU A 507 -20.95 -6.03 -14.66
C GLU A 507 -19.67 -5.23 -14.95
N PHE A 508 -18.70 -5.26 -14.06
CA PHE A 508 -17.40 -4.65 -14.28
C PHE A 508 -16.69 -5.24 -15.52
N LEU A 509 -16.69 -6.55 -15.66
CA LEU A 509 -16.07 -7.23 -16.81
C LEU A 509 -16.78 -6.88 -18.13
N LYS A 510 -18.10 -6.72 -18.14
CA LYS A 510 -18.83 -6.24 -19.32
C LYS A 510 -18.45 -4.80 -19.69
N VAL A 511 -18.22 -3.92 -18.72
CA VAL A 511 -17.73 -2.56 -18.99
C VAL A 511 -16.32 -2.62 -19.56
N LYS A 512 -15.43 -3.46 -18.97
CA LYS A 512 -14.07 -3.66 -19.47
C LYS A 512 -14.06 -4.11 -20.93
N GLU A 513 -14.88 -5.11 -21.28
CA GLU A 513 -14.99 -5.61 -22.66
C GLU A 513 -15.45 -4.52 -23.64
N ARG A 514 -16.43 -3.67 -23.25
CA ARG A 514 -16.87 -2.56 -24.10
C ARG A 514 -15.83 -1.44 -24.25
N TYR A 515 -15.01 -1.20 -23.23
CA TYR A 515 -14.04 -0.11 -23.23
C TYR A 515 -12.70 -0.51 -23.83
N ASP A 516 -12.31 -1.76 -23.66
CA ASP A 516 -11.04 -2.33 -24.09
C ASP A 516 -11.24 -3.76 -24.65
N PRO A 517 -11.95 -3.92 -25.79
CA PRO A 517 -12.29 -5.23 -26.35
C PRO A 517 -11.05 -6.04 -26.75
N ASP A 518 -9.97 -5.37 -27.19
CA ASP A 518 -8.71 -6.02 -27.59
C ASP A 518 -7.75 -6.22 -26.42
N GLY A 519 -8.15 -5.84 -25.19
CA GLY A 519 -7.34 -5.99 -24.00
C GLY A 519 -6.03 -5.20 -24.04
N VAL A 520 -6.02 -4.02 -24.65
CA VAL A 520 -4.84 -3.14 -24.73
C VAL A 520 -4.33 -2.76 -23.34
N PHE A 521 -5.25 -2.49 -22.40
CA PHE A 521 -4.95 -2.18 -21.01
C PHE A 521 -4.88 -3.41 -20.08
N SER A 522 -5.06 -4.61 -20.63
CA SER A 522 -4.87 -5.86 -19.91
C SER A 522 -3.37 -6.20 -19.80
N SER A 523 -3.03 -6.88 -18.71
CA SER A 523 -1.74 -7.53 -18.51
C SER A 523 -1.97 -8.93 -17.94
N GLU A 524 -1.00 -9.81 -18.05
CA GLU A 524 -1.07 -11.14 -17.43
C GLU A 524 -1.51 -11.10 -15.96
N TRP A 525 -0.97 -10.13 -15.21
CA TRP A 525 -1.37 -9.92 -13.82
C TRP A 525 -2.83 -9.50 -13.67
N SER A 526 -3.29 -8.49 -14.41
CA SER A 526 -4.68 -8.03 -14.32
C SER A 526 -5.67 -9.11 -14.73
N ASP A 527 -5.36 -9.89 -15.75
CA ASP A 527 -6.24 -10.94 -16.26
C ASP A 527 -6.36 -12.10 -15.24
N ARG A 528 -5.26 -12.45 -14.58
CA ARG A 528 -5.27 -13.43 -13.48
C ARG A 528 -6.07 -12.95 -12.27
N VAL A 529 -5.87 -11.70 -11.86
CA VAL A 529 -6.57 -11.11 -10.69
C VAL A 529 -8.07 -10.94 -10.96
N LEU A 530 -8.44 -10.61 -12.19
CA LEU A 530 -9.83 -10.48 -12.61
C LEU A 530 -10.50 -11.83 -12.96
N GLY A 531 -9.76 -12.94 -12.86
CA GLY A 531 -10.28 -14.27 -13.17
C GLY A 531 -10.60 -14.48 -14.66
N ILE A 532 -9.99 -13.69 -15.55
CA ILE A 532 -10.15 -13.81 -17.00
C ILE A 532 -9.30 -14.97 -17.52
N ASP A 533 -8.04 -15.06 -17.07
CA ASP A 533 -7.13 -16.12 -17.50
C ASP A 533 -6.14 -16.49 -16.37
N GLY A 534 -6.06 -17.77 -16.04
CA GLY A 534 -5.12 -18.32 -15.08
C GLY A 534 -5.38 -17.94 -13.62
N SER A 535 -4.39 -18.19 -12.77
CA SER A 535 -4.38 -17.85 -11.34
C SER A 535 -3.27 -16.84 -11.04
N PRO A 536 -3.48 -15.90 -10.09
CA PRO A 536 -2.42 -15.03 -9.61
C PRO A 536 -1.32 -15.81 -8.87
N ASN A 537 -1.60 -17.03 -8.41
CA ASN A 537 -0.60 -17.88 -7.79
C ASN A 537 0.44 -18.37 -8.80
N ILE A 538 1.71 -18.27 -8.42
CA ILE A 538 2.84 -18.78 -9.21
C ILE A 538 3.47 -19.91 -8.40
N VAL A 539 3.22 -21.15 -8.83
CA VAL A 539 3.62 -22.36 -8.10
C VAL A 539 4.97 -22.88 -8.62
N HIS A 540 5.98 -22.85 -7.75
CA HIS A 540 7.30 -23.42 -8.00
C HIS A 540 8.01 -23.71 -6.65
N LYS A 541 9.22 -24.25 -6.69
CA LYS A 541 10.04 -24.45 -5.49
C LYS A 541 10.18 -23.12 -4.71
N SER A 542 9.93 -23.17 -3.39
CA SER A 542 10.00 -22.02 -2.47
C SER A 542 9.00 -20.89 -2.76
N CYS A 543 7.95 -21.10 -3.55
CA CYS A 543 6.98 -20.05 -3.91
C CYS A 543 6.27 -19.46 -2.68
N ALA A 544 6.01 -20.24 -1.65
CA ALA A 544 5.34 -19.76 -0.43
C ALA A 544 6.25 -18.82 0.38
N ILE A 545 7.55 -19.08 0.40
CA ILE A 545 8.53 -18.19 1.04
C ILE A 545 8.54 -16.80 0.39
N GLU A 546 8.34 -16.75 -0.92
CA GLU A 546 8.28 -15.50 -1.69
C GLU A 546 6.86 -14.88 -1.77
N GLY A 547 5.87 -15.49 -1.11
CA GLY A 547 4.49 -15.00 -1.12
C GLY A 547 3.77 -15.16 -2.47
N LEU A 548 4.28 -16.03 -3.34
CA LEU A 548 3.74 -16.26 -4.68
C LEU A 548 2.66 -17.35 -4.71
N CYS A 549 2.61 -18.20 -3.69
CA CYS A 549 1.62 -19.26 -3.53
C CYS A 549 1.32 -19.54 -2.06
N ILE A 550 0.25 -20.27 -1.76
CA ILE A 550 0.08 -20.97 -0.50
C ILE A 550 0.72 -22.36 -0.66
N CYS A 551 1.46 -22.81 0.34
CA CYS A 551 2.12 -24.11 0.24
C CYS A 551 1.10 -25.27 0.26
N SER A 552 1.36 -26.29 -0.54
CA SER A 552 0.68 -27.60 -0.52
C SER A 552 1.67 -28.76 -0.33
N HIS A 553 2.94 -28.50 -0.56
CA HIS A 553 4.05 -29.44 -0.41
C HIS A 553 5.24 -28.76 0.29
N ASP A 554 6.09 -29.57 0.92
CA ASP A 554 7.28 -29.05 1.62
C ASP A 554 8.23 -28.31 0.67
N SER A 555 8.29 -28.71 -0.61
CA SER A 555 9.10 -28.02 -1.64
C SER A 555 8.67 -26.59 -1.94
N HIS A 556 7.43 -26.20 -1.62
CA HIS A 556 6.97 -24.81 -1.73
C HIS A 556 7.49 -23.92 -0.60
N CYS A 557 8.01 -24.52 0.45
CA CYS A 557 8.71 -23.87 1.55
C CYS A 557 10.24 -23.89 1.32
N ALA A 558 11.02 -24.07 2.38
CA ALA A 558 12.48 -24.20 2.34
C ALA A 558 12.94 -25.35 3.27
N PRO A 559 12.70 -26.61 2.89
CA PRO A 559 13.01 -27.76 3.74
C PRO A 559 14.51 -27.87 4.06
N GLU A 560 15.37 -27.45 3.16
CA GLU A 560 16.83 -27.35 3.38
C GLU A 560 17.23 -26.36 4.47
N GLN A 561 16.32 -25.44 4.83
CA GLN A 561 16.48 -24.46 5.91
C GLN A 561 15.57 -24.79 7.11
N GLY A 562 14.95 -25.98 7.14
CA GLY A 562 14.08 -26.43 8.22
C GLY A 562 12.64 -25.94 8.16
N TYR A 563 12.19 -25.36 7.05
CA TYR A 563 10.81 -24.87 6.88
C TYR A 563 9.97 -25.83 6.04
N TYR A 564 8.87 -26.30 6.62
CA TYR A 564 8.00 -27.30 6.03
C TYR A 564 6.54 -26.81 5.98
N CYS A 565 5.77 -27.27 5.00
CA CYS A 565 4.36 -26.92 4.85
C CYS A 565 3.50 -27.61 5.89
N ARG A 566 2.85 -26.85 6.76
CA ARG A 566 2.06 -27.35 7.89
C ARG A 566 0.71 -26.65 8.00
N PRO A 567 -0.28 -27.25 8.69
CA PRO A 567 -1.52 -26.58 9.07
C PRO A 567 -1.24 -25.38 9.97
N GLY A 568 -2.16 -24.41 9.94
CA GLY A 568 -2.19 -23.32 10.93
C GLY A 568 -2.53 -23.84 12.33
N LYS A 569 -2.28 -22.99 13.34
CA LYS A 569 -2.47 -23.32 14.77
C LYS A 569 -3.86 -22.95 15.29
N VAL A 570 -4.44 -21.86 14.80
CA VAL A 570 -5.79 -21.37 15.12
C VAL A 570 -6.77 -21.66 13.98
N TYR A 571 -6.29 -21.56 12.77
CA TYR A 571 -7.03 -21.89 11.55
C TYR A 571 -6.35 -23.08 10.86
N ALA A 572 -6.79 -24.29 11.19
CA ALA A 572 -6.17 -25.55 10.75
C ALA A 572 -6.18 -25.75 9.22
N GLU A 573 -7.09 -25.08 8.50
CA GLU A 573 -7.13 -25.11 7.03
C GLU A 573 -6.07 -24.22 6.37
N ALA A 574 -5.46 -23.29 7.11
CA ALA A 574 -4.31 -22.55 6.61
C ALA A 574 -3.13 -23.52 6.36
N ARG A 575 -2.36 -23.22 5.32
CA ARG A 575 -1.15 -23.96 4.98
C ARG A 575 0.03 -22.99 4.98
N VAL A 576 0.95 -23.21 5.91
CA VAL A 576 2.03 -22.26 6.24
C VAL A 576 3.38 -22.96 6.32
N CYS A 577 4.46 -22.20 6.01
CA CYS A 577 5.82 -22.72 6.10
C CYS A 577 6.34 -22.57 7.53
N SER A 578 6.17 -23.60 8.35
CA SER A 578 6.61 -23.61 9.76
C SER A 578 8.02 -24.16 9.91
N PHE A 579 8.80 -23.51 10.78
CA PHE A 579 10.13 -23.95 11.14
C PHE A 579 10.09 -25.18 12.07
N ARG A 580 10.92 -26.17 11.77
CA ARG A 580 11.22 -27.29 12.67
C ARG A 580 12.74 -27.40 12.79
N PRO A 581 13.29 -27.33 14.01
CA PRO A 581 14.70 -27.64 14.22
C PRO A 581 14.97 -29.06 13.69
N THR A 582 16.02 -29.22 12.90
CA THR A 582 16.53 -30.56 12.61
C THR A 582 16.96 -31.17 13.92
N SER A 583 16.25 -32.19 14.39
CA SER A 583 16.76 -33.04 15.45
C SER A 583 18.10 -33.57 14.96
N HIS A 584 19.18 -33.32 15.67
CA HIS A 584 20.40 -34.08 15.51
C HIS A 584 19.98 -35.56 15.64
N ARG A 585 20.04 -36.33 14.55
CA ARG A 585 20.05 -37.77 14.65
C ARG A 585 21.29 -38.09 15.47
N ASP A 586 21.05 -38.53 16.69
CA ASP A 586 22.07 -39.23 17.45
C ASP A 586 22.55 -40.42 16.58
N HIS A 587 23.70 -40.26 15.97
CA HIS A 587 24.48 -41.37 15.46
C HIS A 587 25.12 -42.08 16.66
N ASN A 588 24.32 -42.84 17.40
CA ASN A 588 24.80 -43.83 18.35
C ASN A 588 23.77 -44.94 18.39
N ASP A 589 23.86 -45.84 17.44
CA ASP A 589 23.48 -47.24 17.62
C ASP A 589 24.01 -48.01 16.42
N GLU A 590 25.31 -48.32 16.45
CA GLU A 590 25.92 -49.50 15.84
C GLU A 590 27.31 -49.72 16.50
N ILE A 591 27.31 -50.46 17.60
CA ILE A 591 28.40 -51.39 17.99
C ILE A 591 27.73 -52.67 18.46
#